data_8936b0183fd7b4136d5c32a98388ede6
#
_entry.id   8936b0183fd7b4136d5c32a98388ede6
#
_cell.length_a   1.000
_cell.length_b   1.000
_cell.length_c   1.000
_cell.angle_alpha   90.00
_cell.angle_beta   90.00
_cell.angle_gamma   90.00
#
_symmetry.space_group_name_H-M   'P 1'
#
loop_
_entity.id
_entity.type
_entity.pdbx_description
1 polymer ?
#
loop_
_entity_poly.entity_id
_entity_poly.type
_entity_poly.pdbx_seq_one_letter_code
_entity_poly.pdbx_strand_id
1 'polypeptide(L)'
;MGDGAQTDLFELWPSDGYVNGLRGDLPLGYVKAGTETYTSTNGCKIGTCKTDSSVGKCFEVADYLKGDLARTYFYLSVAYYGDWTCCDGPGYDKWNIDPWMEADMRAWHAGDAVDAIEIARNEEIYTNWQHNRNPFIDHPEWVN
;
A
#
# COMPACT_ATOMS: atom_id res chain seq x y z
N MET A 1 10.73 4.16 22.75
CA MET A 1 10.77 3.09 21.73
C MET A 1 9.72 3.46 20.72
N GLY A 2 10.05 3.52 19.46
CA GLY A 2 9.05 3.80 18.42
C GLY A 2 8.02 2.67 18.37
N ASP A 3 6.80 3.00 18.07
CA ASP A 3 5.67 2.05 18.03
C ASP A 3 5.68 1.19 16.74
N GLY A 4 6.86 0.71 16.35
CA GLY A 4 7.01 -0.19 15.21
C GLY A 4 6.56 0.44 13.88
N ALA A 5 5.74 -0.27 13.11
CA ALA A 5 5.28 0.15 11.80
C ALA A 5 4.57 1.52 11.79
N GLN A 6 3.82 1.87 12.84
CA GLN A 6 3.06 3.13 12.91
C GLN A 6 3.93 4.40 12.88
N THR A 7 5.22 4.28 13.16
CA THR A 7 6.19 5.38 13.10
C THR A 7 7.15 5.27 11.92
N ASP A 8 6.95 4.27 11.06
CA ASP A 8 7.77 4.06 9.90
C ASP A 8 7.41 5.06 8.79
N LEU A 9 8.42 5.80 8.32
CA LEU A 9 8.21 6.83 7.31
C LEU A 9 7.77 6.27 5.96
N PHE A 10 8.01 5.00 5.68
CA PHE A 10 7.48 4.36 4.47
C PHE A 10 5.97 4.17 4.53
N GLU A 11 5.37 3.98 5.72
CA GLU A 11 3.92 3.87 5.87
C GLU A 11 3.20 5.21 5.69
N LEU A 12 3.88 6.33 5.93
CA LEU A 12 3.26 7.66 5.92
C LEU A 12 3.16 8.22 4.50
N TRP A 13 1.93 8.33 3.99
CA TRP A 13 1.64 8.89 2.69
C TRP A 13 0.82 10.18 2.80
N PRO A 14 1.21 11.24 2.07
CA PRO A 14 0.40 12.45 2.00
C PRO A 14 -0.94 12.11 1.33
N SER A 15 -2.03 12.49 1.96
CA SER A 15 -3.38 12.18 1.49
C SER A 15 -4.30 13.38 1.67
N ASP A 16 -5.23 13.56 0.73
CA ASP A 16 -6.35 14.48 0.93
C ASP A 16 -7.21 14.01 2.10
N GLY A 17 -7.51 14.91 3.04
CA GLY A 17 -8.21 14.57 4.28
C GLY A 17 -9.62 14.01 4.05
N TYR A 18 -10.34 14.49 3.03
CA TYR A 18 -11.65 13.98 2.68
C TYR A 18 -11.58 12.58 2.09
N VAL A 19 -10.68 12.37 1.13
CA VAL A 19 -10.46 11.05 0.50
C VAL A 19 -9.99 10.04 1.52
N ASN A 20 -9.07 10.43 2.42
CA ASN A 20 -8.61 9.57 3.51
C ASN A 20 -9.74 9.20 4.48
N GLY A 21 -10.61 10.16 4.81
CA GLY A 21 -11.79 9.91 5.61
C GLY A 21 -12.79 8.94 4.96
N LEU A 22 -12.96 9.02 3.63
CA LEU A 22 -13.79 8.08 2.87
C LEU A 22 -13.17 6.69 2.78
N ARG A 23 -11.83 6.61 2.65
CA ARG A 23 -11.13 5.33 2.68
C ARG A 23 -11.33 4.63 4.02
N GLY A 24 -11.16 5.38 5.13
CA GLY A 24 -11.23 4.77 6.47
C GLY A 24 -10.26 3.59 6.58
N ASP A 25 -10.81 2.43 6.94
CA ASP A 25 -10.09 1.15 7.06
C ASP A 25 -10.27 0.21 5.85
N LEU A 26 -10.84 0.69 4.74
CA LEU A 26 -11.03 -0.15 3.55
C LEU A 26 -9.68 -0.72 3.07
N PRO A 27 -9.63 -2.03 2.74
CA PRO A 27 -8.43 -2.65 2.19
C PRO A 27 -8.10 -2.06 0.82
N LEU A 28 -6.81 -2.05 0.49
CA LEU A 28 -6.35 -1.67 -0.83
C LEU A 28 -6.54 -2.83 -1.82
N GLY A 29 -7.04 -2.53 -3.01
CA GLY A 29 -7.23 -3.52 -4.06
C GLY A 29 -7.97 -2.94 -5.25
N TYR A 30 -8.04 -3.72 -6.33
CA TYR A 30 -8.80 -3.32 -7.51
C TYR A 30 -10.30 -3.27 -7.22
N VAL A 31 -10.95 -2.22 -7.70
CA VAL A 31 -12.40 -2.08 -7.69
C VAL A 31 -13.00 -2.70 -8.95
N LYS A 32 -14.07 -3.47 -8.78
CA LYS A 32 -14.83 -4.05 -9.90
C LYS A 32 -15.53 -2.95 -10.66
N ALA A 33 -15.27 -2.86 -11.95
CA ALA A 33 -15.87 -1.85 -12.82
C ALA A 33 -17.41 -1.88 -12.78
N GLY A 34 -18.01 -0.71 -12.70
CA GLY A 34 -19.46 -0.55 -12.59
C GLY A 34 -20.02 -0.69 -11.16
N THR A 35 -19.17 -0.86 -10.16
CA THR A 35 -19.57 -0.92 -8.73
C THR A 35 -19.07 0.27 -7.91
N GLU A 36 -18.46 1.24 -8.57
CA GLU A 36 -17.87 2.43 -7.93
C GLU A 36 -18.95 3.22 -7.18
N THR A 37 -18.75 3.38 -5.89
CA THR A 37 -19.59 4.27 -5.04
C THR A 37 -18.95 5.64 -4.87
N TYR A 38 -17.67 5.78 -5.21
CA TYR A 38 -16.91 7.02 -5.21
C TYR A 38 -15.76 6.93 -6.22
N THR A 39 -15.50 8.06 -6.88
CA THR A 39 -14.31 8.26 -7.71
C THR A 39 -13.79 9.67 -7.47
N SER A 40 -12.53 9.80 -7.09
CA SER A 40 -11.86 11.10 -6.91
C SER A 40 -11.39 11.69 -8.25
N THR A 41 -11.08 12.99 -8.24
CA THR A 41 -10.58 13.67 -9.44
C THR A 41 -9.23 13.15 -9.93
N ASN A 42 -8.41 12.59 -9.04
CA ASN A 42 -7.11 11.99 -9.38
C ASN A 42 -7.18 10.47 -9.67
N GLY A 43 -8.38 9.88 -9.67
CA GLY A 43 -8.59 8.51 -10.10
C GLY A 43 -8.68 7.45 -8.99
N CYS A 44 -8.63 7.84 -7.69
CA CYS A 44 -8.92 6.89 -6.61
C CYS A 44 -10.39 6.47 -6.65
N LYS A 45 -10.68 5.22 -6.32
CA LYS A 45 -12.04 4.65 -6.36
C LYS A 45 -12.39 3.88 -5.09
N ILE A 46 -13.68 3.86 -4.76
CA ILE A 46 -14.25 2.95 -3.75
C ILE A 46 -15.36 2.17 -4.41
N GLY A 47 -15.35 0.85 -4.27
CA GLY A 47 -16.37 -0.04 -4.83
C GLY A 47 -16.16 -1.47 -4.37
N THR A 48 -16.89 -2.41 -4.95
CA THR A 48 -16.72 -3.83 -4.64
C THR A 48 -15.33 -4.31 -5.03
N CYS A 49 -14.65 -5.05 -4.14
CA CYS A 49 -13.35 -5.65 -4.44
C CYS A 49 -13.46 -6.57 -5.65
N LYS A 50 -12.55 -6.40 -6.62
CA LYS A 50 -12.58 -7.15 -7.88
C LYS A 50 -12.08 -8.57 -7.69
N THR A 51 -10.97 -8.76 -6.98
CA THR A 51 -10.26 -10.04 -6.84
C THR A 51 -10.95 -10.94 -5.84
N ASP A 52 -11.45 -10.39 -4.73
CA ASP A 52 -12.29 -11.11 -3.78
C ASP A 52 -13.51 -10.28 -3.36
N SER A 53 -14.65 -10.53 -3.99
CA SER A 53 -15.89 -9.81 -3.70
C SER A 53 -16.49 -10.12 -2.32
N SER A 54 -16.06 -11.19 -1.66
CA SER A 54 -16.53 -11.56 -0.31
C SER A 54 -16.01 -10.60 0.77
N VAL A 55 -14.90 -9.92 0.49
CA VAL A 55 -14.32 -8.87 1.34
C VAL A 55 -15.24 -7.63 1.41
N GLY A 56 -16.07 -7.41 0.39
CA GLY A 56 -16.96 -6.27 0.30
C GLY A 56 -16.37 -5.12 -0.50
N LYS A 57 -16.03 -4.00 0.15
CA LYS A 57 -15.47 -2.82 -0.52
C LYS A 57 -13.97 -2.75 -0.40
N CYS A 58 -13.33 -2.28 -1.49
CA CYS A 58 -11.92 -1.91 -1.55
C CYS A 58 -11.75 -0.43 -1.87
N PHE A 59 -10.58 0.08 -1.54
CA PHE A 59 -10.07 1.35 -2.03
C PHE A 59 -8.99 1.09 -3.08
N GLU A 60 -9.25 1.52 -4.31
CA GLU A 60 -8.28 1.49 -5.39
C GLU A 60 -7.63 2.87 -5.50
N VAL A 61 -6.31 2.94 -5.35
CA VAL A 61 -5.56 4.19 -5.48
C VAL A 61 -5.40 4.59 -6.95
N ALA A 62 -5.06 5.85 -7.18
CA ALA A 62 -4.73 6.34 -8.52
C ALA A 62 -3.59 5.53 -9.16
N ASP A 63 -3.63 5.37 -10.48
CA ASP A 63 -2.73 4.46 -11.20
C ASP A 63 -1.25 4.74 -10.95
N TYR A 64 -0.86 5.99 -10.83
CA TYR A 64 0.52 6.43 -10.60
C TYR A 64 1.04 6.25 -9.16
N LEU A 65 0.24 5.70 -8.27
CA LEU A 65 0.60 5.37 -6.88
C LEU A 65 0.51 3.88 -6.58
N LYS A 66 0.08 3.09 -7.54
CA LYS A 66 -0.19 1.66 -7.32
C LYS A 66 1.08 0.90 -6.98
N GLY A 67 2.12 1.07 -7.77
CA GLY A 67 3.41 0.43 -7.53
C GLY A 67 4.06 0.88 -6.24
N ASP A 68 4.02 2.18 -5.97
CA ASP A 68 4.58 2.78 -4.75
C ASP A 68 3.98 2.16 -3.48
N LEU A 69 2.63 2.06 -3.44
CA LEU A 69 1.95 1.47 -2.30
C LEU A 69 2.16 -0.04 -2.23
N ALA A 70 2.19 -0.74 -3.35
CA ALA A 70 2.51 -2.16 -3.37
C ALA A 70 3.90 -2.43 -2.76
N ARG A 71 4.93 -1.69 -3.18
CA ARG A 71 6.29 -1.79 -2.62
C ARG A 71 6.37 -1.41 -1.15
N THR A 72 5.53 -0.45 -0.72
CA THR A 72 5.39 -0.12 0.70
C THR A 72 4.83 -1.29 1.51
N TYR A 73 3.74 -1.91 1.04
CA TYR A 73 3.14 -3.05 1.75
C TYR A 73 4.06 -4.28 1.79
N PHE A 74 4.79 -4.57 0.71
CA PHE A 74 5.80 -5.63 0.73
C PHE A 74 6.93 -5.33 1.72
N TYR A 75 7.38 -4.09 1.79
CA TYR A 75 8.37 -3.67 2.78
C TYR A 75 7.86 -3.87 4.21
N LEU A 76 6.66 -3.38 4.52
CA LEU A 76 6.07 -3.51 5.85
C LEU A 76 5.84 -4.98 6.23
N SER A 77 5.42 -5.81 5.26
CA SER A 77 5.25 -7.25 5.44
C SER A 77 6.55 -7.95 5.80
N VAL A 78 7.69 -7.55 5.24
CA VAL A 78 8.99 -8.13 5.57
C VAL A 78 9.55 -7.56 6.87
N ALA A 79 9.48 -6.24 7.05
CA ALA A 79 10.08 -5.55 8.19
C ALA A 79 9.36 -5.86 9.52
N TYR A 80 8.05 -6.06 9.47
CA TYR A 80 7.19 -6.19 10.65
C TYR A 80 6.39 -7.50 10.71
N TYR A 81 6.75 -8.47 9.90
CA TYR A 81 6.08 -9.77 9.86
C TYR A 81 5.97 -10.39 11.26
N GLY A 82 4.74 -10.72 11.64
CA GLY A 82 4.49 -11.32 12.95
C GLY A 82 4.62 -10.38 14.14
N ASP A 83 4.67 -9.07 13.92
CA ASP A 83 4.62 -8.10 15.03
C ASP A 83 3.22 -8.14 15.69
N TRP A 84 3.18 -8.68 16.89
CA TRP A 84 1.96 -8.87 17.68
C TRP A 84 1.46 -7.57 18.35
N THR A 85 2.23 -6.51 18.29
CA THR A 85 1.90 -5.24 18.96
C THR A 85 1.08 -4.30 18.10
N CYS A 86 1.03 -4.53 16.79
CA CYS A 86 0.22 -3.74 15.88
C CYS A 86 -0.27 -4.55 14.66
N CYS A 87 -1.27 -4.01 14.07
CA CYS A 87 -1.48 -4.03 12.62
C CYS A 87 -2.18 -5.27 12.09
N ASP A 88 -3.40 -5.45 12.58
CA ASP A 88 -4.43 -6.21 11.90
C ASP A 88 -5.31 -5.23 11.12
N GLY A 89 -5.60 -5.55 9.88
CA GLY A 89 -6.47 -4.74 9.05
C GLY A 89 -7.12 -5.57 7.95
N PRO A 90 -8.14 -5.02 7.28
CA PRO A 90 -8.73 -5.70 6.15
C PRO A 90 -7.67 -5.96 5.06
N GLY A 91 -7.44 -7.23 4.72
CA GLY A 91 -6.46 -7.67 3.73
C GLY A 91 -5.08 -8.03 4.28
N TYR A 92 -4.86 -7.90 5.59
CA TYR A 92 -3.62 -8.39 6.24
C TYR A 92 -3.82 -8.68 7.73
N ASP A 93 -3.08 -9.66 8.24
CA ASP A 93 -2.97 -10.05 9.64
C ASP A 93 -1.50 -9.98 10.06
N LYS A 94 -1.14 -9.07 10.98
CA LYS A 94 0.24 -8.87 11.46
C LYS A 94 1.25 -8.71 10.31
N TRP A 95 0.89 -7.90 9.35
CA TRP A 95 1.62 -7.66 8.10
C TRP A 95 1.80 -8.90 7.19
N ASN A 96 1.09 -9.99 7.47
CA ASN A 96 0.93 -11.07 6.51
C ASN A 96 -0.22 -10.70 5.55
N ILE A 97 0.13 -10.35 4.33
CA ILE A 97 -0.82 -9.88 3.33
C ILE A 97 -1.69 -11.06 2.87
N ASP A 98 -3.01 -10.88 2.85
CA ASP A 98 -3.93 -11.90 2.33
C ASP A 98 -3.65 -12.22 0.87
N PRO A 99 -3.77 -13.48 0.43
CA PRO A 99 -3.43 -13.89 -0.93
C PRO A 99 -4.14 -13.10 -2.03
N TRP A 100 -5.39 -12.69 -1.82
CA TRP A 100 -6.13 -11.89 -2.79
C TRP A 100 -5.56 -10.47 -2.92
N MET A 101 -5.19 -9.85 -1.81
CA MET A 101 -4.60 -8.51 -1.78
C MET A 101 -3.16 -8.55 -2.30
N GLU A 102 -2.39 -9.60 -1.97
CA GLU A 102 -1.05 -9.82 -2.52
C GLU A 102 -1.09 -9.92 -4.05
N ALA A 103 -2.07 -10.64 -4.60
CA ALA A 103 -2.24 -10.73 -6.07
C ALA A 103 -2.48 -9.35 -6.71
N ASP A 104 -3.32 -8.51 -6.10
CA ASP A 104 -3.54 -7.13 -6.55
C ASP A 104 -2.26 -6.29 -6.42
N MET A 105 -1.54 -6.38 -5.29
CA MET A 105 -0.29 -5.66 -5.08
C MET A 105 0.81 -6.05 -6.08
N ARG A 106 0.94 -7.32 -6.42
CA ARG A 106 1.87 -7.79 -7.47
C ARG A 106 1.50 -7.24 -8.85
N ALA A 107 0.21 -7.20 -9.18
CA ALA A 107 -0.25 -6.61 -10.43
C ALA A 107 -0.01 -5.08 -10.47
N TRP A 108 -0.20 -4.40 -9.35
CA TRP A 108 0.09 -2.97 -9.21
C TRP A 108 1.58 -2.68 -9.40
N HIS A 109 2.43 -3.45 -8.71
CA HIS A 109 3.88 -3.35 -8.87
C HIS A 109 4.34 -3.57 -10.33
N ALA A 110 3.78 -4.58 -11.01
CA ALA A 110 4.12 -4.86 -12.40
C ALA A 110 3.65 -3.77 -13.38
N GLY A 111 2.58 -3.06 -13.03
CA GLY A 111 1.99 -1.99 -13.86
C GLY A 111 2.56 -0.59 -13.62
N ASP A 112 3.30 -0.41 -12.53
CA ASP A 112 3.81 0.90 -12.09
C ASP A 112 5.25 0.76 -11.57
N ALA A 113 6.19 1.00 -12.48
CA ALA A 113 7.61 0.81 -12.22
C ALA A 113 8.16 1.87 -11.24
N VAL A 114 9.22 1.52 -10.52
CA VAL A 114 9.92 2.46 -9.63
C VAL A 114 10.32 3.71 -10.39
N ASP A 115 9.96 4.86 -9.85
CA ASP A 115 10.23 6.15 -10.44
C ASP A 115 11.26 6.99 -9.65
N ALA A 116 11.59 8.16 -10.19
CA ALA A 116 12.59 9.05 -9.58
C ALA A 116 12.13 9.63 -8.22
N ILE A 117 10.82 9.73 -7.99
CA ILE A 117 10.25 10.27 -6.74
C ILE A 117 10.40 9.22 -5.63
N GLU A 118 10.09 7.95 -5.92
CA GLU A 118 10.31 6.86 -4.99
C GLU A 118 11.79 6.70 -4.62
N ILE A 119 12.68 6.74 -5.62
CA ILE A 119 14.14 6.66 -5.40
C ILE A 119 14.59 7.80 -4.48
N ALA A 120 14.18 9.03 -4.78
CA ALA A 120 14.55 10.20 -3.97
C ALA A 120 14.00 10.10 -2.54
N ARG A 121 12.76 9.63 -2.37
CA ARG A 121 12.16 9.41 -1.06
C ARG A 121 12.88 8.33 -0.26
N ASN A 122 13.23 7.20 -0.90
CA ASN A 122 13.99 6.12 -0.28
C ASN A 122 15.37 6.61 0.20
N GLU A 123 16.06 7.39 -0.61
CA GLU A 123 17.34 8.01 -0.26
C GLU A 123 17.21 9.03 0.88
N GLU A 124 16.19 9.88 0.86
CA GLU A 124 15.95 10.88 1.89
C GLU A 124 15.66 10.24 3.26
N ILE A 125 14.81 9.21 3.29
CA ILE A 125 14.50 8.45 4.51
C ILE A 125 15.77 7.80 5.07
N TYR A 126 16.58 7.21 4.21
CA TYR A 126 17.82 6.56 4.62
C TYR A 126 18.85 7.57 5.16
N THR A 127 19.09 8.63 4.42
CA THR A 127 20.22 9.54 4.72
C THR A 127 19.92 10.42 5.92
N ASN A 128 18.68 10.95 6.03
CA ASN A 128 18.40 12.05 6.94
C ASN A 128 17.49 11.67 8.13
N TRP A 129 16.76 10.53 8.06
CA TRP A 129 15.72 10.28 9.05
C TRP A 129 15.79 8.93 9.74
N GLN A 130 15.46 7.85 9.03
CA GLN A 130 15.21 6.54 9.63
C GLN A 130 16.39 5.56 9.49
N HIS A 131 17.32 5.85 8.57
CA HIS A 131 18.54 5.09 8.31
C HIS A 131 18.32 3.65 7.85
N ASN A 132 17.17 3.35 7.27
CA ASN A 132 16.87 2.12 6.56
C ASN A 132 16.28 2.42 5.19
N ARG A 133 16.23 1.41 4.33
CA ARG A 133 15.75 1.53 2.95
C ARG A 133 14.61 0.55 2.71
N ASN A 134 13.73 0.89 1.78
CA ASN A 134 12.80 -0.08 1.22
C ASN A 134 13.52 -0.90 0.14
N PRO A 135 13.78 -2.21 0.38
CA PRO A 135 14.53 -3.03 -0.56
C PRO A 135 13.78 -3.27 -1.89
N PHE A 136 12.45 -3.15 -1.89
CA PHE A 136 11.63 -3.32 -3.10
C PHE A 136 11.63 -2.09 -4.01
N ILE A 137 12.18 -0.96 -3.54
CA ILE A 137 12.50 0.20 -4.40
C ILE A 137 13.90 0.01 -5.00
N ASP A 138 14.89 -0.44 -4.20
CA ASP A 138 16.25 -0.69 -4.66
C ASP A 138 16.35 -1.92 -5.57
N HIS A 139 15.53 -2.93 -5.32
CA HIS A 139 15.50 -4.24 -5.98
C HIS A 139 14.06 -4.64 -6.32
N PRO A 140 13.40 -3.95 -7.26
CA PRO A 140 12.01 -4.23 -7.62
C PRO A 140 11.80 -5.67 -8.12
N GLU A 141 12.83 -6.29 -8.67
CA GLU A 141 12.81 -7.69 -9.09
C GLU A 141 12.57 -8.71 -7.96
N TRP A 142 12.68 -8.29 -6.69
CA TRP A 142 12.43 -9.18 -5.54
C TRP A 142 10.95 -9.37 -5.23
N VAL A 143 10.06 -8.62 -5.85
CA VAL A 143 8.60 -8.79 -5.72
C VAL A 143 8.08 -10.03 -6.46
N ASN A 144 8.91 -10.75 -7.20
CA ASN A 144 8.53 -11.93 -7.99
C ASN A 144 8.36 -13.21 -7.17
#